data_053ffc397d59ba16cdd2a32a8149766b
#
_entry.id   053ffc397d59ba16cdd2a32a8149766b
#
_cell.length_a   1.000
_cell.length_b   1.000
_cell.length_c   1.000
_cell.angle_alpha   90.00
_cell.angle_beta   90.00
_cell.angle_gamma   90.00
#
_symmetry.space_group_name_H-M   'P 1'
#
loop_
_entity.id
_entity.type
_entity.pdbx_description
1 polymer ?
#
loop_
_entity_poly.entity_id
_entity_poly.type
_entity_poly.pdbx_seq_one_letter_code
_entity_poly.pdbx_strand_id
1 'polypeptide(L)'
;MINVLKETRIELARKGVITDEVKQVALMEGVRPEQLSQDIASGLAVITRNKTHDIKPLGIGRGLKTKINANIGTSKDRVLLDEEMQKLDVLVKYGADAVMDLSTGGTIKDIRRLLLEKSPISVGTVPIYEAVVKTVDDKGSMARMSVDTLFNTIEEHAEEGVDFVTVHSGLTRETIEILREDGRVLDIVSRGGAFLVEWMIYNGKENPLYEYYDRLLEIAKKYDLTLSLGDGARPGCLADATDRTQINELRNLGELRDRALEAGVQVIIEGPGHVPLNQVELNIKMQKEICKGAPFYVLGPLVTDIAMGYDHIAAAIGGAVAGAAGADFLCYVTPSEHIRLPNLEDVKEGVIASKIAAHAADIAKGVKGAIDIDIQMAKRRKALDWDGQIALCLDPERVKKWRSQVPPSESEVCSMCGEFCAIKTVEKALKKKG
;
A
#
# COMPACT_ATOMS: atom_id res chain seq x y z
N MET A 1 -4.72 26.96 17.36
CA MET A 1 -5.70 26.14 18.12
C MET A 1 -6.22 25.07 17.18
N ILE A 2 -5.78 23.82 17.35
CA ILE A 2 -6.23 22.68 16.57
C ILE A 2 -7.70 22.47 16.90
N ASN A 3 -8.58 22.62 15.90
CA ASN A 3 -10.00 22.33 16.05
C ASN A 3 -10.13 20.80 16.17
N VAL A 4 -10.08 20.27 17.40
CA VAL A 4 -10.36 18.86 17.66
C VAL A 4 -11.78 18.59 17.18
N LEU A 5 -11.93 17.78 16.13
CA LEU A 5 -13.28 17.35 15.71
C LEU A 5 -13.94 16.67 16.91
N LYS A 6 -15.15 17.05 17.19
CA LYS A 6 -15.94 16.38 18.24
C LYS A 6 -16.23 14.91 17.87
N GLU A 7 -16.12 14.53 16.60
CA GLU A 7 -16.51 13.22 16.08
C GLU A 7 -15.61 12.77 14.94
N THR A 8 -15.34 11.45 14.87
CA THR A 8 -14.57 10.83 13.79
C THR A 8 -15.41 10.62 12.53
N ARG A 9 -14.77 10.29 11.39
CA ARG A 9 -15.46 9.95 10.14
C ARG A 9 -16.45 8.78 10.31
N ILE A 10 -16.07 7.76 11.08
CA ILE A 10 -16.97 6.62 11.38
C ILE A 10 -18.18 7.10 12.19
N GLU A 11 -17.97 7.92 13.21
CA GLU A 11 -19.07 8.44 14.05
C GLU A 11 -20.04 9.31 13.24
N LEU A 12 -19.51 10.17 12.36
CA LEU A 12 -20.30 10.99 11.44
C LEU A 12 -21.08 10.11 10.44
N ALA A 13 -20.41 9.12 9.85
CA ALA A 13 -21.04 8.19 8.91
C ALA A 13 -22.16 7.37 9.55
N ARG A 14 -21.98 6.91 10.81
CA ARG A 14 -23.03 6.23 11.59
C ARG A 14 -24.26 7.09 11.86
N LYS A 15 -24.08 8.41 11.91
CA LYS A 15 -25.18 9.38 12.02
C LYS A 15 -25.83 9.74 10.69
N GLY A 16 -25.35 9.15 9.59
CA GLY A 16 -25.81 9.45 8.24
C GLY A 16 -25.30 10.78 7.68
N VAL A 17 -24.26 11.37 8.30
CA VAL A 17 -23.64 12.60 7.81
C VAL A 17 -22.68 12.26 6.68
N ILE A 18 -22.90 12.85 5.49
CA ILE A 18 -22.03 12.72 4.33
C ILE A 18 -21.11 13.93 4.31
N THR A 19 -19.84 13.73 4.71
CA THR A 19 -18.84 14.79 4.74
C THR A 19 -18.37 15.19 3.35
N ASP A 20 -17.67 16.31 3.22
CA ASP A 20 -17.14 16.75 1.92
C ASP A 20 -16.05 15.82 1.41
N GLU A 21 -15.26 15.20 2.29
CA GLU A 21 -14.29 14.15 1.89
C GLU A 21 -15.01 12.94 1.28
N VAL A 22 -16.12 12.48 1.89
CA VAL A 22 -16.93 11.37 1.34
C VAL A 22 -17.46 11.73 -0.04
N LYS A 23 -17.97 12.95 -0.24
CA LYS A 23 -18.45 13.42 -1.56
C LYS A 23 -17.32 13.45 -2.60
N GLN A 24 -16.13 13.96 -2.21
CA GLN A 24 -14.97 14.05 -3.08
C GLN A 24 -14.48 12.66 -3.51
N VAL A 25 -14.30 11.73 -2.56
CA VAL A 25 -13.91 10.35 -2.87
C VAL A 25 -14.97 9.69 -3.75
N ALA A 26 -16.24 9.80 -3.42
CA ALA A 26 -17.33 9.22 -4.19
C ALA A 26 -17.34 9.72 -5.66
N LEU A 27 -17.09 11.02 -5.87
CA LEU A 27 -16.98 11.60 -7.21
C LEU A 27 -15.76 11.05 -7.98
N MET A 28 -14.59 10.96 -7.35
CA MET A 28 -13.36 10.45 -7.98
C MET A 28 -13.46 8.94 -8.33
N GLU A 29 -14.17 8.19 -7.50
CA GLU A 29 -14.33 6.75 -7.66
C GLU A 29 -15.57 6.36 -8.51
N GLY A 30 -16.47 7.31 -8.78
CA GLY A 30 -17.70 7.08 -9.54
C GLY A 30 -18.74 6.23 -8.78
N VAL A 31 -18.72 6.28 -7.43
CA VAL A 31 -19.64 5.59 -6.54
C VAL A 31 -20.64 6.56 -5.90
N ARG A 32 -21.71 6.04 -5.27
CA ARG A 32 -22.67 6.88 -4.56
C ARG A 32 -22.14 7.29 -3.18
N PRO A 33 -22.20 8.57 -2.80
CA PRO A 33 -21.74 9.05 -1.50
C PRO A 33 -22.41 8.34 -0.31
N GLU A 34 -23.72 8.00 -0.43
CA GLU A 34 -24.46 7.31 0.59
C GLU A 34 -23.93 5.89 0.82
N GLN A 35 -23.62 5.17 -0.26
CA GLN A 35 -23.02 3.84 -0.17
C GLN A 35 -21.64 3.88 0.47
N LEU A 36 -20.77 4.81 0.04
CA LEU A 36 -19.46 4.99 0.63
C LEU A 36 -19.53 5.34 2.12
N SER A 37 -20.48 6.22 2.52
CA SER A 37 -20.70 6.55 3.92
C SER A 37 -21.12 5.32 4.74
N GLN A 38 -22.02 4.48 4.21
CA GLN A 38 -22.40 3.22 4.86
C GLN A 38 -21.23 2.23 4.98
N ASP A 39 -20.37 2.16 3.97
CA ASP A 39 -19.18 1.31 3.99
C ASP A 39 -18.17 1.78 5.04
N ILE A 40 -17.98 3.10 5.18
CA ILE A 40 -17.16 3.69 6.24
C ILE A 40 -17.76 3.40 7.62
N ALA A 41 -19.06 3.60 7.81
CA ALA A 41 -19.75 3.32 9.08
C ALA A 41 -19.60 1.87 9.53
N SER A 42 -19.49 0.93 8.57
CA SER A 42 -19.35 -0.52 8.77
C SER A 42 -17.90 -1.00 8.80
N GLY A 43 -16.90 -0.09 8.60
CA GLY A 43 -15.49 -0.43 8.54
C GLY A 43 -15.08 -1.25 7.31
N LEU A 44 -15.80 -1.09 6.18
CA LEU A 44 -15.55 -1.74 4.89
C LEU A 44 -14.80 -0.84 3.92
N ALA A 45 -14.72 0.45 4.22
CA ALA A 45 -13.91 1.44 3.54
C ALA A 45 -13.38 2.45 4.55
N VAL A 46 -12.27 3.09 4.21
CA VAL A 46 -11.64 4.17 4.98
C VAL A 46 -11.32 5.34 4.08
N ILE A 47 -11.15 6.51 4.67
CA ILE A 47 -10.60 7.69 4.01
C ILE A 47 -9.35 8.11 4.77
N THR A 48 -8.17 8.01 4.13
CA THR A 48 -6.89 8.43 4.70
C THR A 48 -6.63 9.89 4.33
N ARG A 49 -6.80 10.75 5.30
CA ARG A 49 -6.44 12.17 5.25
C ARG A 49 -6.40 12.73 6.66
N ASN A 50 -5.25 13.26 7.07
CA ASN A 50 -5.18 14.03 8.30
C ASN A 50 -5.81 15.42 8.09
N LYS A 51 -6.39 15.98 9.14
CA LYS A 51 -7.06 17.30 9.11
C LYS A 51 -6.13 18.45 8.77
N THR A 52 -4.86 18.32 9.12
CA THR A 52 -3.84 19.35 8.89
C THR A 52 -3.10 19.19 7.57
N HIS A 53 -3.30 18.06 6.87
CA HIS A 53 -2.68 17.78 5.58
C HIS A 53 -3.63 18.17 4.44
N ASP A 54 -3.29 19.21 3.69
CA ASP A 54 -4.16 19.76 2.62
C ASP A 54 -3.95 19.02 1.30
N ILE A 55 -4.48 17.80 1.24
CA ILE A 55 -4.44 16.91 0.07
C ILE A 55 -5.85 16.45 -0.32
N LYS A 56 -5.95 15.83 -1.48
CA LYS A 56 -7.17 15.10 -1.85
C LYS A 56 -7.35 13.88 -0.94
N PRO A 57 -8.56 13.65 -0.40
CA PRO A 57 -8.81 12.47 0.42
C PRO A 57 -8.66 11.18 -0.40
N LEU A 58 -8.01 10.17 0.18
CA LEU A 58 -7.83 8.86 -0.44
C LEU A 58 -8.81 7.85 0.17
N GLY A 59 -9.71 7.33 -0.64
CA GLY A 59 -10.60 6.23 -0.25
C GLY A 59 -9.99 4.87 -0.54
N ILE A 60 -10.03 3.95 0.42
CA ILE A 60 -9.52 2.57 0.29
C ILE A 60 -10.60 1.62 0.81
N GLY A 61 -10.96 0.58 0.05
CA GLY A 61 -11.90 -0.45 0.50
C GLY A 61 -12.95 -0.83 -0.52
N ARG A 62 -14.04 -1.40 -0.01
CA ARG A 62 -15.11 -2.02 -0.80
C ARG A 62 -15.67 -1.11 -1.88
N GLY A 63 -15.70 -1.60 -3.11
CA GLY A 63 -16.31 -0.91 -4.25
C GLY A 63 -15.46 0.20 -4.87
N LEU A 64 -14.28 0.47 -4.32
CA LEU A 64 -13.34 1.44 -4.84
C LEU A 64 -12.28 0.78 -5.73
N LYS A 65 -11.57 1.58 -6.52
CA LYS A 65 -10.40 1.11 -7.28
C LYS A 65 -9.33 0.61 -6.34
N THR A 66 -8.54 -0.37 -6.78
CA THR A 66 -7.36 -0.85 -6.08
C THR A 66 -6.31 0.27 -6.02
N LYS A 67 -5.84 0.60 -4.82
CA LYS A 67 -4.86 1.67 -4.58
C LYS A 67 -3.45 1.13 -4.51
N ILE A 68 -2.48 2.02 -4.69
CA ILE A 68 -1.05 1.70 -4.63
C ILE A 68 -0.37 2.60 -3.61
N ASN A 69 0.33 1.98 -2.67
CA ASN A 69 1.28 2.66 -1.81
C ASN A 69 2.71 2.42 -2.31
N ALA A 70 3.53 3.46 -2.33
CA ALA A 70 4.95 3.36 -2.59
C ALA A 70 5.75 3.74 -1.34
N ASN A 71 6.82 3.00 -1.04
CA ASN A 71 7.68 3.25 0.10
C ASN A 71 8.92 4.04 -0.33
N ILE A 72 9.27 5.06 0.43
CA ILE A 72 10.54 5.77 0.34
C ILE A 72 11.16 5.86 1.73
N GLY A 73 12.38 6.33 1.83
CA GLY A 73 13.00 6.58 3.13
C GLY A 73 14.49 6.35 3.14
N THR A 74 15.14 7.01 4.08
CA THR A 74 16.58 6.96 4.32
C THR A 74 16.98 5.78 5.20
N SER A 75 18.25 5.38 5.12
CA SER A 75 18.87 4.45 6.06
C SER A 75 20.09 5.10 6.72
N LYS A 76 20.64 4.47 7.77
CA LYS A 76 21.90 4.97 8.39
C LYS A 76 23.05 5.09 7.41
N ASP A 77 23.08 4.21 6.38
CA ASP A 77 24.14 4.17 5.38
C ASP A 77 23.91 5.17 4.23
N ARG A 78 22.68 5.69 4.06
CA ARG A 78 22.31 6.59 2.97
C ARG A 78 21.23 7.58 3.40
N VAL A 79 21.67 8.81 3.68
CA VAL A 79 20.78 9.93 4.05
C VAL A 79 20.91 11.01 2.97
N LEU A 80 20.09 10.91 1.90
CA LEU A 80 20.07 11.86 0.78
C LEU A 80 18.64 12.40 0.61
N LEU A 81 18.33 13.47 1.33
CA LEU A 81 16.99 14.04 1.41
C LEU A 81 16.47 14.49 0.03
N ASP A 82 17.32 15.12 -0.78
CA ASP A 82 16.95 15.55 -2.14
C ASP A 82 16.56 14.36 -3.04
N GLU A 83 17.25 13.21 -2.88
CA GLU A 83 16.93 11.99 -3.62
C GLU A 83 15.56 11.44 -3.19
N GLU A 84 15.24 11.46 -1.89
CA GLU A 84 13.92 11.02 -1.40
C GLU A 84 12.80 11.93 -1.93
N MET A 85 13.02 13.23 -2.02
CA MET A 85 12.04 14.15 -2.65
C MET A 85 11.90 13.91 -4.15
N GLN A 86 12.99 13.61 -4.86
CA GLN A 86 12.92 13.23 -6.28
C GLN A 86 12.17 11.89 -6.46
N LYS A 87 12.32 10.92 -5.52
CA LYS A 87 11.53 9.69 -5.52
C LYS A 87 10.04 10.00 -5.35
N LEU A 88 9.68 10.92 -4.44
CA LEU A 88 8.30 11.39 -4.29
C LEU A 88 7.74 11.93 -5.62
N ASP A 89 8.49 12.78 -6.32
CA ASP A 89 8.07 13.32 -7.62
C ASP A 89 7.84 12.20 -8.65
N VAL A 90 8.73 11.20 -8.67
CA VAL A 90 8.63 10.04 -9.58
C VAL A 90 7.38 9.22 -9.26
N LEU A 91 7.17 8.86 -8.00
CA LEU A 91 6.01 8.02 -7.63
C LEU A 91 4.68 8.73 -7.88
N VAL A 92 4.59 10.05 -7.63
CA VAL A 92 3.41 10.84 -7.94
C VAL A 92 3.18 10.91 -9.46
N LYS A 93 4.23 11.19 -10.23
CA LYS A 93 4.18 11.24 -11.71
C LYS A 93 3.65 9.94 -12.32
N TYR A 94 4.05 8.79 -11.79
CA TYR A 94 3.64 7.48 -12.31
C TYR A 94 2.40 6.91 -11.62
N GLY A 95 1.78 7.65 -10.70
CA GLY A 95 0.42 7.43 -10.21
C GLY A 95 0.31 6.54 -8.98
N ALA A 96 1.26 6.61 -8.05
CA ALA A 96 1.04 6.11 -6.71
C ALA A 96 -0.08 6.91 -6.02
N ASP A 97 -0.90 6.24 -5.21
CA ASP A 97 -2.03 6.85 -4.50
C ASP A 97 -1.64 7.30 -3.08
N ALA A 98 -0.62 6.67 -2.50
CA ALA A 98 -0.04 7.00 -1.21
C ALA A 98 1.47 6.80 -1.21
N VAL A 99 2.14 7.46 -0.29
CA VAL A 99 3.56 7.26 0.01
C VAL A 99 3.74 6.93 1.48
N MET A 100 4.61 5.96 1.80
CA MET A 100 4.99 5.64 3.17
C MET A 100 6.46 5.95 3.40
N ASP A 101 6.74 6.74 4.45
CA ASP A 101 8.09 7.00 4.92
C ASP A 101 8.59 5.87 5.83
N LEU A 102 9.63 5.18 5.39
CA LEU A 102 10.31 4.11 6.13
C LEU A 102 11.69 4.53 6.63
N SER A 103 11.95 5.82 6.78
CA SER A 103 13.24 6.37 7.19
C SER A 103 13.70 5.81 8.53
N THR A 104 15.00 5.44 8.59
CA THR A 104 15.70 4.98 9.80
C THR A 104 17.06 5.65 10.00
N GLY A 105 17.40 6.64 9.16
CA GLY A 105 18.63 7.42 9.22
C GLY A 105 18.39 8.91 9.05
N GLY A 106 19.28 9.73 9.59
CA GLY A 106 19.13 11.20 9.61
C GLY A 106 18.11 11.69 10.63
N THR A 107 17.69 12.95 10.50
CA THR A 107 16.65 13.54 11.35
C THR A 107 15.27 13.16 10.82
N ILE A 108 14.76 12.00 11.27
CA ILE A 108 13.50 11.40 10.77
C ILE A 108 12.33 12.39 10.84
N LYS A 109 12.26 13.17 11.91
CA LYS A 109 11.24 14.21 12.09
C LYS A 109 11.24 15.27 10.99
N ASP A 110 12.42 15.73 10.57
CA ASP A 110 12.54 16.75 9.52
C ASP A 110 12.22 16.16 8.14
N ILE A 111 12.61 14.88 7.90
CA ILE A 111 12.26 14.13 6.69
C ILE A 111 10.73 14.04 6.56
N ARG A 112 10.06 13.60 7.62
CA ARG A 112 8.60 13.47 7.67
C ARG A 112 7.90 14.80 7.43
N ARG A 113 8.34 15.88 8.07
CA ARG A 113 7.76 17.22 7.88
C ARG A 113 7.90 17.70 6.44
N LEU A 114 9.09 17.53 5.86
CA LEU A 114 9.32 17.90 4.48
C LEU A 114 8.46 17.06 3.51
N LEU A 115 8.31 15.76 3.81
CA LEU A 115 7.46 14.88 3.02
C LEU A 115 5.99 15.31 3.10
N LEU A 116 5.47 15.63 4.28
CA LEU A 116 4.11 16.15 4.47
C LEU A 116 3.88 17.49 3.77
N GLU A 117 4.87 18.38 3.78
CA GLU A 117 4.79 19.68 3.10
C GLU A 117 4.75 19.53 1.57
N LYS A 118 5.51 18.57 1.02
CA LYS A 118 5.67 18.42 -0.45
C LYS A 118 4.73 17.40 -1.08
N SER A 119 4.20 16.46 -0.31
CA SER A 119 3.39 15.38 -0.86
C SER A 119 1.99 15.86 -1.25
N PRO A 120 1.56 15.67 -2.52
CA PRO A 120 0.18 15.91 -2.93
C PRO A 120 -0.74 14.69 -2.70
N ILE A 121 -0.20 13.60 -2.16
CA ILE A 121 -0.89 12.33 -1.92
C ILE A 121 -0.78 11.91 -0.46
N SER A 122 -1.61 10.95 -0.04
CA SER A 122 -1.66 10.46 1.34
C SER A 122 -0.29 9.96 1.83
N VAL A 123 0.11 10.37 3.04
CA VAL A 123 1.39 10.02 3.67
C VAL A 123 1.17 9.08 4.83
N GLY A 124 1.80 7.91 4.75
CA GLY A 124 1.86 6.93 5.84
C GLY A 124 3.23 6.90 6.52
N THR A 125 3.28 6.41 7.74
CA THR A 125 4.54 6.19 8.48
C THR A 125 4.48 4.94 9.35
N VAL A 126 5.66 4.53 9.86
CA VAL A 126 5.80 3.42 10.82
C VAL A 126 6.44 3.95 12.10
N PRO A 127 5.67 4.49 13.06
CA PRO A 127 6.20 5.25 14.20
C PRO A 127 7.22 4.50 15.06
N ILE A 128 7.12 3.17 15.14
CA ILE A 128 8.07 2.35 15.90
C ILE A 128 9.51 2.50 15.38
N TYR A 129 9.71 2.82 14.08
CA TYR A 129 11.06 3.03 13.53
C TYR A 129 11.73 4.24 14.19
N GLU A 130 11.04 5.36 14.26
CA GLU A 130 11.56 6.55 14.94
C GLU A 130 11.70 6.34 16.44
N ALA A 131 10.73 5.68 17.09
CA ALA A 131 10.81 5.39 18.53
C ALA A 131 12.02 4.52 18.87
N VAL A 132 12.34 3.54 18.02
CA VAL A 132 13.53 2.68 18.16
C VAL A 132 14.82 3.50 17.92
N VAL A 133 14.89 4.29 16.85
CA VAL A 133 16.07 5.12 16.55
C VAL A 133 16.35 6.08 17.70
N LYS A 134 15.35 6.84 18.20
CA LYS A 134 15.46 7.70 19.37
C LYS A 134 16.00 6.94 20.59
N THR A 135 15.51 5.71 20.81
CA THR A 135 15.91 4.91 21.97
C THR A 135 17.33 4.38 21.83
N VAL A 136 17.73 3.94 20.65
CA VAL A 136 19.10 3.45 20.40
C VAL A 136 20.11 4.57 20.57
N ASP A 137 19.81 5.75 20.06
CA ASP A 137 20.70 6.94 20.18
C ASP A 137 20.84 7.40 21.65
N ASP A 138 19.76 7.30 22.46
CA ASP A 138 19.77 7.70 23.87
C ASP A 138 20.32 6.59 24.82
N LYS A 139 19.92 5.32 24.60
CA LYS A 139 20.14 4.21 25.55
C LYS A 139 20.97 3.05 25.00
N GLY A 140 21.40 3.12 23.75
CA GLY A 140 22.26 2.13 23.11
C GLY A 140 21.59 0.78 22.75
N SER A 141 20.29 0.61 23.02
CA SER A 141 19.56 -0.65 22.72
C SER A 141 18.07 -0.40 22.52
N MET A 142 17.48 -0.93 21.46
CA MET A 142 16.05 -0.85 21.19
C MET A 142 15.19 -1.55 22.24
N ALA A 143 15.69 -2.60 22.85
CA ALA A 143 14.99 -3.32 23.91
C ALA A 143 14.69 -2.45 25.16
N ARG A 144 15.38 -1.32 25.30
CA ARG A 144 15.15 -0.33 26.39
C ARG A 144 14.11 0.74 26.04
N MET A 145 13.42 0.61 24.91
CA MET A 145 12.32 1.50 24.54
C MET A 145 11.23 1.46 25.62
N SER A 146 10.81 2.64 26.11
CA SER A 146 9.67 2.70 27.02
C SER A 146 8.37 2.68 26.22
N VAL A 147 7.31 2.17 26.85
CA VAL A 147 5.95 2.23 26.29
C VAL A 147 5.57 3.67 25.94
N ASP A 148 5.88 4.62 26.83
CA ASP A 148 5.59 6.03 26.57
C ASP A 148 6.35 6.61 25.39
N THR A 149 7.62 6.22 25.18
CA THR A 149 8.38 6.65 23.99
C THR A 149 7.64 6.24 22.71
N LEU A 150 7.14 5.00 22.64
CA LEU A 150 6.41 4.50 21.48
C LEU A 150 5.09 5.28 21.25
N PHE A 151 4.27 5.40 22.29
CA PHE A 151 2.96 6.08 22.17
C PHE A 151 3.09 7.58 21.93
N ASN A 152 4.04 8.25 22.56
CA ASN A 152 4.31 9.67 22.31
C ASN A 152 4.78 9.88 20.85
N THR A 153 5.60 8.98 20.30
CA THR A 153 6.01 9.05 18.89
C THR A 153 4.81 8.87 17.95
N ILE A 154 3.87 7.93 18.24
CA ILE A 154 2.64 7.78 17.46
C ILE A 154 1.81 9.08 17.49
N GLU A 155 1.66 9.68 18.66
CA GLU A 155 0.90 10.92 18.81
C GLU A 155 1.58 12.10 18.11
N GLU A 156 2.92 12.21 18.16
CA GLU A 156 3.69 13.21 17.41
C GLU A 156 3.43 13.09 15.89
N HIS A 157 3.42 11.87 15.33
CA HIS A 157 3.13 11.66 13.92
C HIS A 157 1.71 12.11 13.56
N ALA A 158 0.73 11.77 14.40
CA ALA A 158 -0.66 12.19 14.21
C ALA A 158 -0.82 13.71 14.25
N GLU A 159 -0.17 14.37 15.21
CA GLU A 159 -0.20 15.82 15.40
C GLU A 159 0.46 16.57 14.24
N GLU A 160 1.54 16.03 13.68
CA GLU A 160 2.26 16.63 12.56
C GLU A 160 1.53 16.50 11.22
N GLY A 161 0.47 15.67 11.12
CA GLY A 161 -0.36 15.60 9.93
C GLY A 161 -0.24 14.31 9.12
N VAL A 162 0.39 13.25 9.65
CA VAL A 162 0.44 11.95 9.00
C VAL A 162 -0.98 11.41 8.80
N ASP A 163 -1.28 10.90 7.61
CA ASP A 163 -2.63 10.46 7.21
C ASP A 163 -3.00 9.07 7.73
N PHE A 164 -2.02 8.17 7.82
CA PHE A 164 -2.18 6.84 8.40
C PHE A 164 -0.86 6.33 8.98
N VAL A 165 -0.95 5.46 9.96
CA VAL A 165 0.24 4.87 10.60
C VAL A 165 0.17 3.36 10.65
N THR A 166 1.28 2.69 10.35
CA THR A 166 1.40 1.24 10.53
C THR A 166 1.78 0.92 11.96
N VAL A 167 0.98 0.07 12.60
CA VAL A 167 1.14 -0.39 13.98
C VAL A 167 1.00 -1.91 14.05
N HIS A 168 2.06 -2.61 14.46
CA HIS A 168 2.08 -4.08 14.49
C HIS A 168 1.44 -4.60 15.79
N SER A 169 0.15 -4.31 15.97
CA SER A 169 -0.58 -4.62 17.21
C SER A 169 -0.99 -6.09 17.34
N GLY A 170 -1.08 -6.83 16.21
CA GLY A 170 -1.54 -8.23 16.20
C GLY A 170 -0.51 -9.27 16.67
N LEU A 171 0.77 -8.89 16.70
CA LEU A 171 1.84 -9.75 17.14
C LEU A 171 1.84 -9.86 18.67
N THR A 172 1.61 -11.06 19.21
CA THR A 172 1.48 -11.32 20.65
C THR A 172 2.53 -12.32 21.15
N ARG A 173 2.64 -12.50 22.47
CA ARG A 173 3.49 -13.56 23.03
C ARG A 173 3.04 -14.95 22.58
N GLU A 174 1.74 -15.19 22.46
CA GLU A 174 1.20 -16.43 21.89
C GLU A 174 1.72 -16.66 20.47
N THR A 175 1.71 -15.63 19.63
CA THR A 175 2.25 -15.69 18.25
C THR A 175 3.74 -16.09 18.24
N ILE A 176 4.54 -15.57 19.20
CA ILE A 176 5.97 -15.92 19.33
C ILE A 176 6.14 -17.40 19.76
N GLU A 177 5.31 -17.91 20.67
CA GLU A 177 5.39 -19.33 21.06
C GLU A 177 5.02 -20.24 19.88
N ILE A 178 3.97 -19.91 19.11
CA ILE A 178 3.61 -20.63 17.89
C ILE A 178 4.77 -20.61 16.87
N LEU A 179 5.40 -19.44 16.66
CA LEU A 179 6.56 -19.30 15.80
C LEU A 179 7.71 -20.25 16.19
N ARG A 180 7.98 -20.39 17.48
CA ARG A 180 9.01 -21.30 17.99
C ARG A 180 8.66 -22.77 17.77
N GLU A 181 7.36 -23.12 17.86
CA GLU A 181 6.88 -24.46 17.59
C GLU A 181 6.91 -24.80 16.10
N ASP A 182 6.50 -23.88 15.24
CA ASP A 182 6.41 -24.10 13.80
C ASP A 182 7.78 -24.19 13.13
N GLY A 183 8.77 -23.41 13.61
CA GLY A 183 10.14 -23.45 13.09
C GLY A 183 10.23 -22.92 11.65
N ARG A 184 9.84 -21.68 11.41
CA ARG A 184 9.91 -21.02 10.11
C ARG A 184 11.32 -21.00 9.51
N VAL A 185 11.40 -20.92 8.18
CA VAL A 185 12.67 -20.78 7.46
C VAL A 185 13.28 -19.38 7.69
N LEU A 186 12.45 -18.33 7.68
CA LEU A 186 12.90 -16.94 7.84
C LEU A 186 12.33 -16.21 9.06
N ASP A 187 11.75 -16.93 10.02
CA ASP A 187 11.20 -16.38 11.27
C ASP A 187 10.32 -15.13 11.04
N ILE A 188 10.74 -13.96 11.53
CA ILE A 188 10.07 -12.66 11.40
C ILE A 188 10.89 -11.73 10.50
N VAL A 189 10.35 -11.37 9.34
CA VAL A 189 11.00 -10.49 8.36
C VAL A 189 10.47 -9.06 8.40
N SER A 190 9.32 -8.81 9.04
CA SER A 190 8.82 -7.47 9.27
C SER A 190 9.76 -6.73 10.23
N ARG A 191 10.29 -5.57 9.80
CA ARG A 191 11.19 -4.77 10.66
C ARG A 191 10.49 -4.33 11.95
N GLY A 192 9.25 -3.84 11.85
CA GLY A 192 8.46 -3.45 13.03
C GLY A 192 8.11 -4.65 13.92
N GLY A 193 7.77 -5.78 13.30
CA GLY A 193 7.55 -7.05 14.00
C GLY A 193 8.80 -7.51 14.75
N ALA A 194 9.98 -7.50 14.10
CA ALA A 194 11.25 -7.90 14.72
C ALA A 194 11.62 -7.02 15.92
N PHE A 195 11.41 -5.69 15.82
CA PHE A 195 11.64 -4.78 16.94
C PHE A 195 10.74 -5.10 18.15
N LEU A 196 9.48 -5.45 17.91
CA LEU A 196 8.56 -5.83 18.96
C LEU A 196 8.91 -7.20 19.56
N VAL A 197 9.28 -8.17 18.74
CA VAL A 197 9.73 -9.51 19.23
C VAL A 197 10.94 -9.37 20.15
N GLU A 198 11.97 -8.60 19.75
CA GLU A 198 13.13 -8.34 20.60
C GLU A 198 12.72 -7.66 21.89
N TRP A 199 11.89 -6.63 21.84
CA TRP A 199 11.41 -5.91 23.00
C TRP A 199 10.62 -6.81 23.96
N MET A 200 9.69 -7.62 23.42
CA MET A 200 8.84 -8.53 24.21
C MET A 200 9.67 -9.62 24.92
N ILE A 201 10.62 -10.23 24.20
CA ILE A 201 11.49 -11.28 24.77
C ILE A 201 12.40 -10.69 25.84
N TYR A 202 13.05 -9.55 25.56
CA TYR A 202 13.98 -8.91 26.52
C TYR A 202 13.28 -8.47 27.81
N ASN A 203 12.07 -7.90 27.69
CA ASN A 203 11.33 -7.37 28.84
C ASN A 203 10.44 -8.41 29.52
N GLY A 204 10.23 -9.60 28.93
CA GLY A 204 9.31 -10.61 29.41
C GLY A 204 7.84 -10.14 29.43
N LYS A 205 7.48 -9.17 28.58
CA LYS A 205 6.17 -8.50 28.54
C LYS A 205 5.46 -8.72 27.23
N GLU A 206 4.16 -8.45 27.23
CA GLU A 206 3.34 -8.46 26.02
C GLU A 206 3.67 -7.25 25.13
N ASN A 207 3.35 -7.35 23.83
CA ASN A 207 3.42 -6.27 22.88
C ASN A 207 2.68 -5.01 23.39
N PRO A 208 3.36 -3.89 23.59
CA PRO A 208 2.70 -2.70 24.14
C PRO A 208 1.57 -2.16 23.27
N LEU A 209 1.62 -2.37 21.94
CA LEU A 209 0.55 -1.95 21.01
C LEU A 209 -0.69 -2.86 21.11
N TYR A 210 -0.53 -4.10 21.60
CA TYR A 210 -1.63 -5.01 21.90
C TYR A 210 -2.16 -4.77 23.32
N GLU A 211 -1.27 -4.74 24.31
CA GLU A 211 -1.63 -4.62 25.74
C GLU A 211 -2.34 -3.27 26.03
N TYR A 212 -1.84 -2.18 25.46
CA TYR A 212 -2.40 -0.83 25.65
C TYR A 212 -3.15 -0.34 24.40
N TYR A 213 -3.87 -1.25 23.72
CA TYR A 213 -4.56 -0.92 22.47
C TYR A 213 -5.58 0.21 22.63
N ASP A 214 -6.25 0.30 23.80
CA ASP A 214 -7.20 1.38 24.07
C ASP A 214 -6.53 2.76 24.07
N ARG A 215 -5.30 2.87 24.58
CA ARG A 215 -4.49 4.12 24.49
C ARG A 215 -4.20 4.48 23.02
N LEU A 216 -3.93 3.49 22.17
CA LEU A 216 -3.76 3.70 20.75
C LEU A 216 -5.04 4.21 20.09
N LEU A 217 -6.18 3.63 20.45
CA LEU A 217 -7.49 4.06 19.95
C LEU A 217 -7.84 5.48 20.40
N GLU A 218 -7.50 5.89 21.62
CA GLU A 218 -7.66 7.26 22.10
C GLU A 218 -6.89 8.26 21.25
N ILE A 219 -5.62 7.98 20.95
CA ILE A 219 -4.79 8.80 20.04
C ILE A 219 -5.42 8.85 18.64
N ALA A 220 -5.74 7.69 18.08
CA ALA A 220 -6.32 7.62 16.74
C ALA A 220 -7.67 8.38 16.65
N LYS A 221 -8.52 8.27 17.65
CA LYS A 221 -9.79 9.00 17.73
C LYS A 221 -9.58 10.51 17.83
N LYS A 222 -8.65 10.97 18.65
CA LYS A 222 -8.33 12.40 18.84
C LYS A 222 -7.98 13.09 17.52
N TYR A 223 -7.21 12.43 16.66
CA TYR A 223 -6.73 12.98 15.40
C TYR A 223 -7.52 12.48 14.16
N ASP A 224 -8.50 11.59 14.36
CA ASP A 224 -9.20 10.84 13.29
C ASP A 224 -8.19 10.15 12.35
N LEU A 225 -7.13 9.60 12.96
CA LEU A 225 -6.03 8.93 12.31
C LEU A 225 -6.45 7.52 11.87
N THR A 226 -6.14 7.15 10.64
CA THR A 226 -6.34 5.77 10.16
C THR A 226 -5.19 4.89 10.66
N LEU A 227 -5.51 3.77 11.33
CA LEU A 227 -4.53 2.77 11.73
C LEU A 227 -4.39 1.71 10.63
N SER A 228 -3.19 1.49 10.14
CA SER A 228 -2.83 0.31 9.36
C SER A 228 -2.31 -0.75 10.34
N LEU A 229 -3.12 -1.78 10.60
CA LEU A 229 -2.77 -2.85 11.53
C LEU A 229 -1.77 -3.79 10.84
N GLY A 230 -0.49 -3.61 11.17
CA GLY A 230 0.64 -4.24 10.50
C GLY A 230 0.73 -5.74 10.72
N ASP A 231 1.16 -6.46 9.70
CA ASP A 231 1.41 -7.90 9.69
C ASP A 231 2.85 -8.22 10.14
N GLY A 232 3.10 -8.11 11.44
CA GLY A 232 4.42 -8.36 12.04
C GLY A 232 4.95 -9.78 11.76
N ALA A 233 4.05 -10.74 11.63
CA ALA A 233 4.35 -12.15 11.36
C ALA A 233 4.12 -12.56 9.89
N ARG A 234 4.15 -11.60 8.93
CA ARG A 234 4.05 -11.95 7.51
C ARG A 234 5.15 -12.90 7.07
N PRO A 235 4.87 -13.87 6.15
CA PRO A 235 5.89 -14.76 5.63
C PRO A 235 6.93 -14.00 4.79
N GLY A 236 8.21 -14.31 4.98
CA GLY A 236 9.34 -13.77 4.22
C GLY A 236 9.80 -14.67 3.07
N CYS A 237 9.24 -15.87 2.97
CA CYS A 237 9.45 -16.79 1.85
C CYS A 237 8.20 -17.65 1.65
N LEU A 238 8.13 -18.31 0.48
CA LEU A 238 6.99 -19.15 0.14
C LEU A 238 6.78 -20.32 1.10
N ALA A 239 7.86 -20.83 1.70
CA ALA A 239 7.80 -21.97 2.62
C ALA A 239 7.07 -21.65 3.93
N ASP A 240 7.09 -20.39 4.36
CA ASP A 240 6.48 -19.91 5.59
C ASP A 240 5.03 -19.38 5.39
N ALA A 241 4.55 -19.40 4.15
CA ALA A 241 3.24 -18.84 3.81
C ALA A 241 2.08 -19.65 4.39
N THR A 242 1.07 -18.95 4.92
CA THR A 242 -0.19 -19.55 5.39
C THR A 242 -0.01 -20.50 6.57
N ASP A 243 1.05 -20.32 7.36
CA ASP A 243 1.32 -21.11 8.54
C ASP A 243 0.48 -20.65 9.75
N ARG A 244 0.59 -21.39 10.86
CA ARG A 244 -0.14 -21.11 12.12
C ARG A 244 0.22 -19.74 12.68
N THR A 245 1.47 -19.31 12.56
CA THR A 245 1.98 -18.03 13.05
C THR A 245 1.31 -16.86 12.34
N GLN A 246 1.26 -16.89 11.00
CA GLN A 246 0.55 -15.90 10.20
C GLN A 246 -0.95 -15.86 10.50
N ILE A 247 -1.59 -17.03 10.60
CA ILE A 247 -3.04 -17.13 10.85
C ILE A 247 -3.40 -16.67 12.26
N ASN A 248 -2.56 -16.96 13.27
CA ASN A 248 -2.75 -16.49 14.64
C ASN A 248 -2.74 -14.95 14.70
N GLU A 249 -1.74 -14.32 14.08
CA GLU A 249 -1.71 -12.84 14.01
C GLU A 249 -2.94 -12.29 13.29
N LEU A 250 -3.33 -12.87 12.14
CA LEU A 250 -4.51 -12.42 11.39
C LEU A 250 -5.80 -12.49 12.24
N ARG A 251 -5.96 -13.51 13.07
CA ARG A 251 -7.07 -13.62 14.02
C ARG A 251 -7.04 -12.47 15.04
N ASN A 252 -5.87 -12.19 15.61
CA ASN A 252 -5.69 -11.07 16.54
C ASN A 252 -6.04 -9.73 15.87
N LEU A 253 -5.60 -9.54 14.61
CA LEU A 253 -5.92 -8.33 13.84
C LEU A 253 -7.44 -8.18 13.62
N GLY A 254 -8.16 -9.29 13.41
CA GLY A 254 -9.62 -9.30 13.30
C GLY A 254 -10.31 -8.83 14.58
N GLU A 255 -9.84 -9.27 15.75
CA GLU A 255 -10.35 -8.84 17.05
C GLU A 255 -10.05 -7.36 17.33
N LEU A 256 -8.84 -6.90 17.02
CA LEU A 256 -8.42 -5.51 17.17
C LEU A 256 -9.20 -4.58 16.23
N ARG A 257 -9.50 -5.05 15.00
CA ARG A 257 -10.37 -4.35 14.06
C ARG A 257 -11.77 -4.10 14.63
N ASP A 258 -12.37 -5.08 15.29
CA ASP A 258 -13.69 -4.92 15.89
C ASP A 258 -13.67 -3.88 17.01
N ARG A 259 -12.67 -3.92 17.90
CA ARG A 259 -12.47 -2.92 18.96
C ARG A 259 -12.27 -1.51 18.39
N ALA A 260 -11.46 -1.39 17.32
CA ALA A 260 -11.26 -0.10 16.65
C ALA A 260 -12.56 0.46 16.05
N LEU A 261 -13.32 -0.40 15.37
CA LEU A 261 -14.61 0.00 14.81
C LEU A 261 -15.59 0.45 15.89
N GLU A 262 -15.68 -0.28 17.01
CA GLU A 262 -16.52 0.12 18.16
C GLU A 262 -16.13 1.49 18.72
N ALA A 263 -14.84 1.76 18.85
CA ALA A 263 -14.26 3.03 19.29
C ALA A 263 -14.45 4.17 18.27
N GLY A 264 -14.88 3.87 17.04
CA GLY A 264 -15.03 4.86 15.97
C GLY A 264 -13.73 5.19 15.24
N VAL A 265 -12.77 4.26 15.21
CA VAL A 265 -11.44 4.41 14.56
C VAL A 265 -11.39 3.62 13.26
N GLN A 266 -10.94 4.26 12.18
CA GLN A 266 -10.72 3.64 10.89
C GLN A 266 -9.49 2.73 10.92
N VAL A 267 -9.60 1.52 10.35
CA VAL A 267 -8.48 0.59 10.23
C VAL A 267 -8.36 0.02 8.83
N ILE A 268 -7.11 -0.22 8.42
CA ILE A 268 -6.69 -1.06 7.30
C ILE A 268 -5.98 -2.25 7.91
N ILE A 269 -6.18 -3.45 7.36
CA ILE A 269 -5.45 -4.65 7.79
C ILE A 269 -4.30 -4.87 6.81
N GLU A 270 -3.09 -5.08 7.32
CA GLU A 270 -1.96 -5.48 6.48
C GLU A 270 -1.91 -7.01 6.33
N GLY A 271 -1.31 -7.47 5.26
CA GLY A 271 -1.26 -8.88 4.94
C GLY A 271 -0.07 -9.29 4.09
N PRO A 272 0.02 -10.57 3.71
CA PRO A 272 1.26 -11.27 3.47
C PRO A 272 2.09 -10.71 2.32
N GLY A 273 3.42 -10.92 2.44
CA GLY A 273 4.40 -10.62 1.41
C GLY A 273 4.63 -11.81 0.46
N HIS A 274 5.29 -12.88 0.92
CA HIS A 274 5.63 -14.03 0.09
C HIS A 274 4.57 -15.12 0.20
N VAL A 275 3.85 -15.38 -0.91
CA VAL A 275 2.76 -16.39 -0.92
C VAL A 275 2.76 -17.12 -2.26
N PRO A 276 2.77 -18.47 -2.29
CA PRO A 276 2.61 -19.23 -3.52
C PRO A 276 1.35 -18.80 -4.28
N LEU A 277 1.43 -18.70 -5.60
CA LEU A 277 0.34 -18.16 -6.43
C LEU A 277 -1.03 -18.80 -6.15
N ASN A 278 -1.06 -20.12 -5.94
CA ASN A 278 -2.27 -20.88 -5.64
C ASN A 278 -2.85 -20.63 -4.24
N GLN A 279 -2.13 -19.94 -3.36
CA GLN A 279 -2.58 -19.57 -2.02
C GLN A 279 -2.96 -18.09 -1.89
N VAL A 280 -2.65 -17.25 -2.88
CA VAL A 280 -2.92 -15.81 -2.82
C VAL A 280 -4.41 -15.55 -2.60
N GLU A 281 -5.29 -16.13 -3.44
CA GLU A 281 -6.74 -15.96 -3.31
C GLU A 281 -7.26 -16.44 -1.95
N LEU A 282 -6.75 -17.57 -1.45
CA LEU A 282 -7.11 -18.11 -0.14
C LEU A 282 -6.79 -17.11 0.98
N ASN A 283 -5.58 -16.53 0.98
CA ASN A 283 -5.16 -15.55 1.98
C ASN A 283 -6.05 -14.30 1.97
N ILE A 284 -6.41 -13.81 0.78
CA ILE A 284 -7.32 -12.66 0.68
C ILE A 284 -8.70 -13.00 1.23
N LYS A 285 -9.27 -14.14 0.85
CA LYS A 285 -10.58 -14.58 1.34
C LYS A 285 -10.59 -14.81 2.85
N MET A 286 -9.53 -15.44 3.40
CA MET A 286 -9.38 -15.61 4.85
C MET A 286 -9.41 -14.27 5.59
N GLN A 287 -8.64 -13.28 5.12
CA GLN A 287 -8.65 -11.96 5.73
C GLN A 287 -10.04 -11.33 5.66
N LYS A 288 -10.69 -11.36 4.49
CA LYS A 288 -12.03 -10.78 4.32
C LYS A 288 -13.07 -11.43 5.24
N GLU A 289 -12.94 -12.72 5.51
CA GLU A 289 -13.81 -13.43 6.45
C GLU A 289 -13.49 -13.08 7.90
N ILE A 290 -12.24 -13.26 8.32
CA ILE A 290 -11.79 -13.05 9.70
C ILE A 290 -11.93 -11.58 10.10
N CYS A 291 -11.56 -10.65 9.22
CA CYS A 291 -11.63 -9.21 9.46
C CYS A 291 -12.92 -8.57 8.91
N LYS A 292 -13.96 -9.37 8.63
CA LYS A 292 -15.31 -8.92 8.28
C LYS A 292 -15.34 -7.90 7.15
N GLY A 293 -14.55 -8.11 6.11
CA GLY A 293 -14.48 -7.27 4.91
C GLY A 293 -13.71 -5.97 5.05
N ALA A 294 -12.98 -5.75 6.15
CA ALA A 294 -12.13 -4.56 6.31
C ALA A 294 -11.16 -4.39 5.13
N PRO A 295 -10.75 -3.13 4.81
CA PRO A 295 -9.77 -2.88 3.78
C PRO A 295 -8.49 -3.67 3.99
N PHE A 296 -7.96 -4.29 2.92
CA PHE A 296 -6.79 -5.15 2.97
C PHE A 296 -5.63 -4.58 2.16
N TYR A 297 -4.49 -4.38 2.82
CA TYR A 297 -3.24 -3.87 2.30
C TYR A 297 -2.20 -4.98 2.28
N VAL A 298 -1.69 -5.34 1.10
CA VAL A 298 -0.78 -6.47 0.91
C VAL A 298 0.55 -6.05 0.32
N LEU A 299 1.64 -6.72 0.70
CA LEU A 299 2.98 -6.51 0.16
C LEU A 299 3.19 -7.40 -1.07
N GLY A 300 2.87 -6.90 -2.22
CA GLY A 300 2.87 -7.64 -3.48
C GLY A 300 1.52 -8.33 -3.72
N PRO A 301 1.32 -9.65 -3.39
CA PRO A 301 2.29 -10.63 -2.87
C PRO A 301 3.32 -11.13 -3.88
N LEU A 302 4.53 -11.45 -3.39
CA LEU A 302 5.57 -12.06 -4.19
C LEU A 302 5.31 -13.58 -4.33
N VAL A 303 5.17 -14.04 -5.56
CA VAL A 303 4.74 -15.42 -5.85
C VAL A 303 5.88 -16.39 -6.11
N THR A 304 7.12 -15.92 -6.00
CA THR A 304 8.36 -16.71 -6.11
C THR A 304 9.51 -16.02 -5.40
N ASP A 305 10.40 -16.80 -4.75
CA ASP A 305 11.55 -16.28 -4.00
C ASP A 305 12.81 -16.13 -4.88
N ILE A 306 12.82 -16.69 -6.08
CA ILE A 306 13.99 -16.67 -6.98
C ILE A 306 14.06 -15.45 -7.90
N ALA A 307 13.12 -14.51 -7.76
CA ALA A 307 12.97 -13.35 -8.64
C ALA A 307 13.82 -12.15 -8.20
N MET A 308 14.85 -12.33 -7.39
CA MET A 308 15.72 -11.25 -6.92
C MET A 308 16.23 -10.40 -8.09
N GLY A 309 16.00 -9.07 -8.01
CA GLY A 309 16.22 -8.14 -9.13
C GLY A 309 15.00 -7.96 -10.05
N TYR A 310 13.99 -8.82 -9.93
CA TYR A 310 12.72 -8.78 -10.64
C TYR A 310 11.52 -8.91 -9.69
N ASP A 311 11.72 -8.61 -8.42
CA ASP A 311 10.71 -8.75 -7.36
C ASP A 311 9.42 -7.97 -7.67
N HIS A 312 9.53 -6.82 -8.35
CA HIS A 312 8.39 -6.05 -8.83
C HIS A 312 7.49 -6.83 -9.82
N ILE A 313 8.07 -7.73 -10.63
CA ILE A 313 7.30 -8.59 -11.54
C ILE A 313 6.58 -9.69 -10.75
N ALA A 314 7.28 -10.37 -9.83
CA ALA A 314 6.68 -11.37 -8.95
C ALA A 314 5.54 -10.79 -8.12
N ALA A 315 5.73 -9.56 -7.58
CA ALA A 315 4.72 -8.81 -6.85
C ALA A 315 3.53 -8.36 -7.73
N ALA A 316 3.77 -7.98 -8.98
CA ALA A 316 2.69 -7.59 -9.90
C ALA A 316 1.80 -8.79 -10.25
N ILE A 317 2.37 -9.98 -10.43
CA ILE A 317 1.61 -11.21 -10.66
C ILE A 317 0.70 -11.51 -9.46
N GLY A 318 1.28 -11.57 -8.26
CA GLY A 318 0.52 -11.82 -7.05
C GLY A 318 -0.46 -10.70 -6.70
N GLY A 319 -0.07 -9.45 -6.92
CA GLY A 319 -0.90 -8.27 -6.67
C GLY A 319 -2.15 -8.23 -7.56
N ALA A 320 -2.04 -8.65 -8.84
CA ALA A 320 -3.18 -8.77 -9.74
C ALA A 320 -4.19 -9.82 -9.24
N VAL A 321 -3.69 -10.98 -8.80
CA VAL A 321 -4.54 -12.05 -8.24
C VAL A 321 -5.15 -11.61 -6.91
N ALA A 322 -4.34 -11.00 -6.02
CA ALA A 322 -4.80 -10.51 -4.73
C ALA A 322 -5.88 -9.43 -4.88
N GLY A 323 -5.66 -8.44 -5.76
CA GLY A 323 -6.63 -7.38 -6.01
C GLY A 323 -7.92 -7.92 -6.61
N ALA A 324 -7.84 -8.86 -7.59
CA ALA A 324 -9.01 -9.52 -8.16
C ALA A 324 -9.79 -10.32 -7.12
N ALA A 325 -9.11 -10.91 -6.13
CA ALA A 325 -9.71 -11.66 -5.03
C ALA A 325 -10.29 -10.77 -3.92
N GLY A 326 -9.97 -9.46 -3.89
CA GLY A 326 -10.54 -8.51 -2.94
C GLY A 326 -9.56 -7.68 -2.12
N ALA A 327 -8.25 -7.73 -2.39
CA ALA A 327 -7.32 -6.77 -1.80
C ALA A 327 -7.59 -5.35 -2.32
N ASP A 328 -7.49 -4.36 -1.46
CA ASP A 328 -7.90 -2.98 -1.75
C ASP A 328 -6.70 -2.04 -1.96
N PHE A 329 -5.55 -2.42 -1.41
CA PHE A 329 -4.37 -1.59 -1.37
C PHE A 329 -3.12 -2.46 -1.59
N LEU A 330 -2.31 -2.12 -2.57
CA LEU A 330 -1.09 -2.84 -2.91
C LEU A 330 0.12 -2.02 -2.48
N CYS A 331 0.98 -2.61 -1.65
CA CYS A 331 2.32 -2.09 -1.46
C CYS A 331 3.14 -2.41 -2.71
N TYR A 332 3.72 -1.41 -3.31
CA TYR A 332 4.64 -1.63 -4.40
C TYR A 332 5.88 -2.40 -3.93
N VAL A 333 6.49 -3.11 -4.84
CA VAL A 333 7.79 -3.76 -4.67
C VAL A 333 8.70 -3.28 -5.80
N THR A 334 9.95 -2.96 -5.47
CA THR A 334 10.94 -2.49 -6.46
C THR A 334 11.83 -3.62 -6.95
N PRO A 335 12.51 -3.47 -8.09
CA PRO A 335 13.54 -4.44 -8.52
C PRO A 335 14.64 -4.68 -7.49
N SER A 336 14.88 -3.72 -6.61
CA SER A 336 15.97 -3.74 -5.62
C SER A 336 15.53 -4.20 -4.22
N GLU A 337 14.31 -4.71 -4.05
CA GLU A 337 13.68 -4.99 -2.74
C GLU A 337 14.57 -5.78 -1.78
N HIS A 338 15.20 -6.85 -2.25
CA HIS A 338 16.07 -7.70 -1.43
C HIS A 338 17.57 -7.41 -1.63
N ILE A 339 17.95 -6.26 -2.24
CA ILE A 339 19.33 -5.99 -2.65
C ILE A 339 19.86 -4.71 -2.04
N ARG A 340 19.14 -3.58 -2.16
CA ARG A 340 19.59 -2.24 -1.75
C ARG A 340 18.43 -1.26 -1.65
N LEU A 341 18.67 -0.08 -1.09
CA LEU A 341 17.72 1.01 -1.20
C LEU A 341 17.42 1.34 -2.68
N PRO A 342 16.13 1.53 -3.05
CA PRO A 342 15.76 1.83 -4.42
C PRO A 342 16.27 3.20 -4.86
N ASN A 343 16.70 3.30 -6.12
CA ASN A 343 16.93 4.57 -6.80
C ASN A 343 15.67 5.03 -7.55
N LEU A 344 15.75 6.15 -8.27
CA LEU A 344 14.60 6.74 -8.99
C LEU A 344 14.00 5.79 -10.05
N GLU A 345 14.83 5.03 -10.76
CA GLU A 345 14.34 4.09 -11.78
C GLU A 345 13.69 2.87 -11.13
N ASP A 346 14.26 2.36 -10.02
CA ASP A 346 13.63 1.27 -9.26
C ASP A 346 12.24 1.67 -8.75
N VAL A 347 12.11 2.88 -8.21
CA VAL A 347 10.82 3.44 -7.77
C VAL A 347 9.82 3.49 -8.92
N LYS A 348 10.23 4.00 -10.07
CA LYS A 348 9.41 4.05 -11.28
C LYS A 348 8.94 2.66 -11.72
N GLU A 349 9.85 1.70 -11.82
CA GLU A 349 9.53 0.32 -12.23
C GLU A 349 8.54 -0.32 -11.26
N GLY A 350 8.75 -0.16 -9.95
CA GLY A 350 7.85 -0.67 -8.91
C GLY A 350 6.44 -0.08 -9.00
N VAL A 351 6.31 1.24 -9.18
CA VAL A 351 5.00 1.89 -9.32
C VAL A 351 4.29 1.41 -10.58
N ILE A 352 4.98 1.36 -11.72
CA ILE A 352 4.38 0.91 -12.99
C ILE A 352 3.91 -0.54 -12.89
N ALA A 353 4.74 -1.44 -12.34
CA ALA A 353 4.37 -2.84 -12.14
C ALA A 353 3.10 -2.97 -11.28
N SER A 354 3.04 -2.23 -10.17
CA SER A 354 1.87 -2.22 -9.28
C SER A 354 0.64 -1.60 -9.93
N LYS A 355 0.79 -0.57 -10.78
CA LYS A 355 -0.31 0.02 -11.57
C LYS A 355 -0.89 -0.99 -12.56
N ILE A 356 -0.05 -1.79 -13.21
CA ILE A 356 -0.50 -2.85 -14.12
C ILE A 356 -1.31 -3.89 -13.32
N ALA A 357 -0.80 -4.31 -12.15
CA ALA A 357 -1.50 -5.26 -11.29
C ALA A 357 -2.86 -4.74 -10.82
N ALA A 358 -2.89 -3.52 -10.28
CA ALA A 358 -4.12 -2.88 -9.79
C ALA A 358 -5.16 -2.68 -10.90
N HIS A 359 -4.72 -2.24 -12.09
CA HIS A 359 -5.61 -2.07 -13.23
C HIS A 359 -6.21 -3.41 -13.71
N ALA A 360 -5.38 -4.44 -13.83
CA ALA A 360 -5.85 -5.78 -14.18
C ALA A 360 -6.87 -6.33 -13.15
N ALA A 361 -6.60 -6.09 -11.85
CA ALA A 361 -7.51 -6.45 -10.77
C ALA A 361 -8.84 -5.69 -10.84
N ASP A 362 -8.81 -4.39 -11.13
CA ASP A 362 -10.01 -3.55 -11.23
C ASP A 362 -10.89 -3.97 -12.41
N ILE A 363 -10.30 -4.36 -13.55
CA ILE A 363 -11.04 -4.97 -14.66
C ILE A 363 -11.71 -6.27 -14.21
N ALA A 364 -10.97 -7.16 -13.54
CA ALA A 364 -11.48 -8.45 -13.06
C ALA A 364 -12.61 -8.31 -12.04
N LYS A 365 -12.51 -7.32 -11.14
CA LYS A 365 -13.57 -6.96 -10.16
C LYS A 365 -14.79 -6.29 -10.79
N GLY A 366 -14.71 -5.87 -12.06
CA GLY A 366 -15.77 -5.12 -12.72
C GLY A 366 -15.92 -3.68 -12.18
N VAL A 367 -14.84 -3.05 -11.74
CA VAL A 367 -14.85 -1.64 -11.33
C VAL A 367 -15.32 -0.79 -12.51
N LYS A 368 -16.30 0.07 -12.26
CA LYS A 368 -16.93 0.89 -13.30
C LYS A 368 -15.92 1.72 -14.06
N GLY A 369 -15.88 1.55 -15.38
CA GLY A 369 -14.99 2.30 -16.28
C GLY A 369 -13.55 1.76 -16.34
N ALA A 370 -13.17 0.74 -15.58
CA ALA A 370 -11.81 0.20 -15.61
C ALA A 370 -11.41 -0.29 -17.01
N ILE A 371 -12.27 -1.04 -17.70
CA ILE A 371 -12.00 -1.56 -19.06
C ILE A 371 -12.01 -0.47 -20.15
N ASP A 372 -12.55 0.72 -19.90
CA ASP A 372 -12.78 1.73 -20.93
C ASP A 372 -11.48 2.26 -21.54
N ILE A 373 -10.41 2.35 -20.75
CA ILE A 373 -9.09 2.81 -21.22
C ILE A 373 -8.46 1.77 -22.18
N ASP A 374 -8.65 0.47 -21.92
CA ASP A 374 -8.17 -0.60 -22.79
C ASP A 374 -8.94 -0.63 -24.12
N ILE A 375 -10.25 -0.37 -24.07
CA ILE A 375 -11.08 -0.23 -25.28
C ILE A 375 -10.60 0.99 -26.10
N GLN A 376 -10.28 2.09 -25.45
CA GLN A 376 -9.71 3.26 -26.15
C GLN A 376 -8.34 2.93 -26.76
N MET A 377 -7.46 2.28 -26.00
CA MET A 377 -6.16 1.81 -26.52
C MET A 377 -6.35 0.90 -27.75
N ALA A 378 -7.28 -0.05 -27.70
CA ALA A 378 -7.57 -0.93 -28.83
C ALA A 378 -8.06 -0.16 -30.07
N LYS A 379 -8.91 0.85 -29.89
CA LYS A 379 -9.34 1.75 -30.99
C LYS A 379 -8.18 2.52 -31.61
N ARG A 380 -7.26 3.07 -30.78
CA ARG A 380 -6.05 3.77 -31.25
C ARG A 380 -5.10 2.81 -31.97
N ARG A 381 -4.93 1.57 -31.46
CA ARG A 381 -4.18 0.51 -32.13
C ARG A 381 -4.74 0.16 -33.50
N LYS A 382 -6.06 -0.01 -33.61
CA LYS A 382 -6.73 -0.29 -34.89
C LYS A 382 -6.52 0.85 -35.91
N ALA A 383 -6.55 2.10 -35.43
CA ALA A 383 -6.33 3.27 -36.25
C ALA A 383 -4.84 3.53 -36.58
N LEU A 384 -3.91 2.74 -36.02
CA LEU A 384 -2.47 2.97 -36.06
C LEU A 384 -2.05 4.37 -35.56
N ASP A 385 -2.87 4.94 -34.68
CA ASP A 385 -2.66 6.25 -34.07
C ASP A 385 -1.67 6.13 -32.90
N TRP A 386 -0.38 6.34 -33.19
CA TRP A 386 0.70 6.21 -32.20
C TRP A 386 0.65 7.29 -31.13
N ASP A 387 0.30 8.52 -31.49
CA ASP A 387 0.22 9.62 -30.50
C ASP A 387 -0.90 9.34 -29.51
N GLY A 388 -2.05 8.86 -29.99
CA GLY A 388 -3.16 8.43 -29.15
C GLY A 388 -2.82 7.22 -28.27
N GLN A 389 -2.05 6.22 -28.78
CA GLN A 389 -1.58 5.09 -27.98
C GLN A 389 -0.59 5.53 -26.88
N ILE A 390 0.37 6.39 -27.23
CA ILE A 390 1.36 6.93 -26.30
C ILE A 390 0.69 7.74 -25.18
N ALA A 391 -0.33 8.53 -25.53
CA ALA A 391 -1.07 9.34 -24.55
C ALA A 391 -1.86 8.49 -23.52
N LEU A 392 -2.21 7.26 -23.88
CA LEU A 392 -2.97 6.34 -23.00
C LEU A 392 -2.09 5.37 -22.20
N CYS A 393 -0.81 5.20 -22.55
CA CYS A 393 0.03 4.22 -21.88
C CYS A 393 0.57 4.72 -20.52
N LEU A 394 0.95 3.79 -19.64
CA LEU A 394 1.44 4.12 -18.28
C LEU A 394 2.80 4.81 -18.28
N ASP A 395 3.66 4.55 -19.28
CA ASP A 395 4.97 5.18 -19.44
C ASP A 395 5.17 5.71 -20.87
N PRO A 396 4.63 6.90 -21.16
CA PRO A 396 4.76 7.53 -22.48
C PRO A 396 6.22 7.80 -22.88
N GLU A 397 7.08 8.12 -21.93
CA GLU A 397 8.49 8.45 -22.18
C GLU A 397 9.26 7.23 -22.66
N ARG A 398 9.06 6.07 -22.01
CA ARG A 398 9.65 4.79 -22.41
C ARG A 398 9.24 4.40 -23.82
N VAL A 399 7.93 4.49 -24.12
CA VAL A 399 7.41 4.12 -25.45
C VAL A 399 7.97 5.04 -26.53
N LYS A 400 8.02 6.35 -26.33
CA LYS A 400 8.64 7.31 -27.25
C LYS A 400 10.12 6.98 -27.50
N LYS A 401 10.90 6.77 -26.41
CA LYS A 401 12.32 6.44 -26.46
C LYS A 401 12.55 5.15 -27.27
N TRP A 402 11.82 4.08 -26.98
CA TRP A 402 12.02 2.79 -27.65
C TRP A 402 11.63 2.85 -29.11
N ARG A 403 10.51 3.53 -29.44
CA ARG A 403 10.07 3.71 -30.83
C ARG A 403 11.11 4.51 -31.66
N SER A 404 11.76 5.50 -31.08
CA SER A 404 12.81 6.28 -31.76
C SER A 404 14.12 5.50 -31.99
N GLN A 405 14.39 4.48 -31.17
CA GLN A 405 15.61 3.66 -31.30
C GLN A 405 15.58 2.74 -32.52
N VAL A 406 14.38 2.28 -32.90
CA VAL A 406 14.18 1.39 -34.07
C VAL A 406 13.01 1.94 -34.89
N PRO A 407 13.24 3.00 -35.66
CA PRO A 407 12.16 3.61 -36.47
C PRO A 407 11.71 2.62 -37.57
N PRO A 408 10.38 2.51 -37.77
CA PRO A 408 9.85 1.65 -38.85
C PRO A 408 10.13 2.29 -40.23
N SER A 409 10.13 1.45 -41.27
CA SER A 409 10.20 1.91 -42.67
C SER A 409 8.98 2.75 -43.09
N GLU A 410 7.81 2.41 -42.55
CA GLU A 410 6.58 3.19 -42.69
C GLU A 410 6.18 3.75 -41.31
N SER A 411 5.96 5.06 -41.20
CA SER A 411 5.67 5.75 -39.94
C SER A 411 4.41 5.24 -39.22
N GLU A 412 3.46 4.69 -39.97
CA GLU A 412 2.15 4.22 -39.45
C GLU A 412 2.24 2.86 -38.73
N VAL A 413 3.28 2.03 -38.98
CA VAL A 413 3.41 0.69 -38.38
C VAL A 413 4.53 0.68 -37.34
N CYS A 414 4.70 -0.44 -36.65
CA CYS A 414 5.89 -0.68 -35.83
C CYS A 414 6.96 -1.45 -36.62
N SER A 415 8.21 -1.31 -36.20
CA SER A 415 9.34 -2.01 -36.82
C SER A 415 9.30 -3.53 -36.65
N MET A 416 8.43 -4.07 -35.78
CA MET A 416 8.28 -5.53 -35.57
C MET A 416 7.63 -6.21 -36.80
N CYS A 417 6.58 -5.63 -37.37
CA CYS A 417 5.84 -6.23 -38.48
C CYS A 417 6.10 -5.53 -39.83
N GLY A 418 6.40 -4.21 -39.82
CA GLY A 418 6.60 -3.44 -41.03
C GLY A 418 5.43 -3.59 -42.03
N GLU A 419 5.75 -3.91 -43.28
CA GLU A 419 4.76 -4.13 -44.36
C GLU A 419 3.79 -5.31 -44.09
N PHE A 420 4.16 -6.26 -43.22
CA PHE A 420 3.33 -7.41 -42.84
C PHE A 420 2.41 -7.11 -41.65
N CYS A 421 2.14 -5.85 -41.35
CA CYS A 421 1.27 -5.48 -40.26
C CYS A 421 -0.10 -6.12 -40.38
N ALA A 422 -0.47 -6.97 -39.42
CA ALA A 422 -1.72 -7.72 -39.42
C ALA A 422 -2.94 -6.79 -39.51
N ILE A 423 -2.92 -5.64 -38.83
CA ILE A 423 -4.00 -4.65 -38.84
C ILE A 423 -4.21 -4.14 -40.26
N LYS A 424 -3.14 -3.67 -40.96
CA LYS A 424 -3.21 -3.20 -42.35
C LYS A 424 -3.64 -4.33 -43.32
N THR A 425 -3.12 -5.53 -43.13
CA THR A 425 -3.43 -6.67 -43.99
C THR A 425 -4.90 -7.02 -43.94
N VAL A 426 -5.48 -7.14 -42.74
CA VAL A 426 -6.89 -7.45 -42.55
C VAL A 426 -7.80 -6.33 -43.08
N GLU A 427 -7.43 -5.06 -42.79
CA GLU A 427 -8.19 -3.92 -43.31
C GLU A 427 -8.24 -3.88 -44.84
N LYS A 428 -7.10 -4.13 -45.51
CA LYS A 428 -7.05 -4.23 -46.98
C LYS A 428 -7.90 -5.37 -47.51
N ALA A 429 -7.87 -6.52 -46.83
CA ALA A 429 -8.66 -7.69 -47.25
C ALA A 429 -10.16 -7.46 -47.13
N LEU A 430 -10.62 -6.85 -46.05
CA LEU A 430 -12.04 -6.55 -45.80
C LEU A 430 -12.57 -5.47 -46.74
N LYS A 431 -11.76 -4.46 -47.11
CA LYS A 431 -12.14 -3.41 -48.08
C LYS A 431 -12.21 -3.94 -49.51
N LYS A 432 -11.52 -5.03 -49.88
CA LYS A 432 -11.56 -5.62 -51.23
C LYS A 432 -12.83 -6.44 -51.52
N LYS A 433 -13.66 -6.71 -50.54
CA LYS A 433 -14.93 -7.46 -50.69
C LYS A 433 -16.19 -6.58 -50.80
N GLY A 434 -16.04 -5.29 -50.91
CA GLY A 434 -17.05 -4.29 -51.29
C GLY A 434 -16.67 -3.69 -52.64
#